data_c2d9ae0f9570e917e3709f63c7cd9a41
#
_entry.id   c2d9ae0f9570e917e3709f63c7cd9a41
#
_cell.length_a   1.000
_cell.length_b   1.000
_cell.length_c   1.000
_cell.angle_alpha   90.00
_cell.angle_beta   90.00
_cell.angle_gamma   90.00
#
_symmetry.space_group_name_H-M   'P 1'
#
loop_
_entity.id
_entity.type
_entity.pdbx_description
1 polymer ?
#
loop_
_entity_poly.entity_id
_entity_poly.type
_entity_poly.pdbx_seq_one_letter_code
_entity_poly.pdbx_strand_id
1 'polypeptide(L)'
;MSVELDVFRMIDVVADRVQNRPPLDKNLEKAIEVCRDIVYDESAADCCTYDAYHIPGKEKYPVLLYIHGGGFVAGDKSYRRGVSKWYAAKGIYVFNVNYGLCPKYRYPEPLAHLVTAMNKIADSAGELRLDLDKFFVSGDSAGAYYASMLIAACNYKRVQNKLGVAPKIKIKAAVLDCGLYDIAKTVSDKMMLDINCRVFRSFTGMENSDFEAYEHKELCKPIKYVNRDYPPTLVIYSKKDVLCGGQAERLIEAFKSYGVYYESYASETFAANHCFPLMWKGKDAEAANKLTTDFVDRFIAGKLPRHASRIKPCADAGAELSMEKTELEKKKSLAKKPVFPKLRERLAAKTRRPQR
;
A
#
# COMPACT_ATOMS: atom_id res chain seq x y z
N MET A 1 18.29 -17.09 11.29
CA MET A 1 17.12 -16.37 10.68
C MET A 1 17.39 -14.88 10.77
N SER A 2 16.91 -14.07 9.83
CA SER A 2 17.14 -12.63 9.85
C SER A 2 16.10 -11.93 10.75
N VAL A 3 16.52 -10.87 11.45
CA VAL A 3 15.66 -10.14 12.40
C VAL A 3 14.41 -9.58 11.70
N GLU A 4 14.58 -9.03 10.51
CA GLU A 4 13.48 -8.49 9.69
C GLU A 4 12.44 -9.57 9.34
N LEU A 5 12.88 -10.76 8.99
CA LEU A 5 11.99 -11.88 8.68
C LEU A 5 11.18 -12.31 9.91
N ASP A 6 11.83 -12.42 11.07
CA ASP A 6 11.16 -12.81 12.32
C ASP A 6 10.15 -11.77 12.76
N VAL A 7 10.47 -10.46 12.62
CA VAL A 7 9.53 -9.36 12.92
C VAL A 7 8.29 -9.41 12.04
N PHE A 8 8.44 -9.53 10.72
CA PHE A 8 7.28 -9.56 9.83
C PHE A 8 6.46 -10.85 9.96
N ARG A 9 7.10 -12.01 10.17
CA ARG A 9 6.38 -13.27 10.46
C ARG A 9 5.56 -13.18 11.75
N MET A 10 6.12 -12.57 12.79
CA MET A 10 5.38 -12.36 14.05
C MET A 10 4.16 -11.46 13.83
N ILE A 11 4.31 -10.38 13.05
CA ILE A 11 3.19 -9.49 12.69
C ILE A 11 2.10 -10.29 11.96
N ASP A 12 2.46 -11.10 10.96
CA ASP A 12 1.53 -11.89 10.18
C ASP A 12 0.77 -12.89 11.06
N VAL A 13 1.46 -13.62 11.94
CA VAL A 13 0.84 -14.61 12.85
C VAL A 13 -0.12 -13.95 13.83
N VAL A 14 0.24 -12.80 14.39
CA VAL A 14 -0.63 -12.05 15.33
C VAL A 14 -1.84 -11.49 14.59
N ALA A 15 -1.63 -10.95 13.40
CA ALA A 15 -2.67 -10.30 12.61
C ALA A 15 -3.63 -11.31 11.94
N ASP A 16 -3.19 -12.52 11.62
CA ASP A 16 -3.98 -13.54 10.90
C ASP A 16 -5.35 -13.78 11.52
N ARG A 17 -5.41 -13.88 12.84
CA ARG A 17 -6.66 -14.18 13.56
C ARG A 17 -7.73 -13.11 13.41
N VAL A 18 -7.31 -11.85 13.22
CA VAL A 18 -8.23 -10.70 13.07
C VAL A 18 -8.47 -10.42 11.59
N GLN A 19 -7.42 -10.34 10.81
CA GLN A 19 -7.48 -9.95 9.39
C GLN A 19 -8.29 -10.94 8.54
N ASN A 20 -8.33 -12.21 8.91
CA ASN A 20 -9.10 -13.24 8.20
C ASN A 20 -10.57 -13.38 8.68
N ARG A 21 -11.09 -12.43 9.45
CA ARG A 21 -12.48 -12.40 9.92
C ARG A 21 -13.20 -11.12 9.49
N PRO A 22 -13.38 -10.90 8.17
CA PRO A 22 -14.14 -9.75 7.68
C PRO A 22 -15.60 -9.82 8.14
N PRO A 23 -16.29 -8.68 8.25
CA PRO A 23 -17.70 -8.62 8.59
C PRO A 23 -18.54 -9.05 7.37
N LEU A 24 -18.67 -10.35 7.14
CA LEU A 24 -19.44 -10.92 6.05
C LEU A 24 -20.73 -11.56 6.55
N ASP A 25 -21.77 -11.47 5.74
CA ASP A 25 -22.95 -12.30 5.90
C ASP A 25 -22.60 -13.79 5.70
N LYS A 26 -23.10 -14.67 6.57
CA LYS A 26 -22.75 -16.09 6.56
C LYS A 26 -23.19 -16.82 5.28
N ASN A 27 -24.27 -16.39 4.65
CA ASN A 27 -24.75 -17.01 3.40
C ASN A 27 -23.87 -16.59 2.24
N LEU A 28 -23.48 -15.31 2.18
CA LEU A 28 -22.49 -14.83 1.20
C LEU A 28 -21.15 -15.53 1.38
N GLU A 29 -20.66 -15.68 2.60
CA GLU A 29 -19.40 -16.37 2.86
C GLU A 29 -19.44 -17.84 2.40
N LYS A 30 -20.56 -18.55 2.62
CA LYS A 30 -20.73 -19.93 2.15
C LYS A 30 -20.86 -20.07 0.64
N ALA A 31 -21.35 -19.01 -0.03
CA ALA A 31 -21.49 -18.98 -1.50
C ALA A 31 -20.17 -18.73 -2.23
N ILE A 32 -19.10 -18.33 -1.51
CA ILE A 32 -17.81 -18.08 -2.12
C ILE A 32 -17.10 -19.40 -2.43
N GLU A 33 -16.86 -19.63 -3.71
CA GLU A 33 -16.00 -20.72 -4.18
C GLU A 33 -14.55 -20.30 -4.14
N VAL A 34 -13.66 -21.24 -3.78
CA VAL A 34 -12.23 -20.99 -3.63
C VAL A 34 -11.43 -22.10 -4.32
N CYS A 35 -10.69 -21.71 -5.36
CA CYS A 35 -9.66 -22.56 -5.95
C CYS A 35 -8.31 -22.14 -5.38
N ARG A 36 -7.55 -23.09 -4.83
CA ARG A 36 -6.31 -22.79 -4.11
C ARG A 36 -5.08 -23.25 -4.87
N ASP A 37 -3.95 -22.58 -4.57
CA ASP A 37 -2.61 -22.99 -4.95
C ASP A 37 -2.44 -23.20 -6.47
N ILE A 38 -3.13 -22.37 -7.27
CA ILE A 38 -3.01 -22.39 -8.72
C ILE A 38 -1.65 -21.85 -9.11
N VAL A 39 -0.80 -22.67 -9.70
CA VAL A 39 0.52 -22.28 -10.18
C VAL A 39 0.38 -21.41 -11.42
N TYR A 40 0.99 -20.24 -11.40
CA TYR A 40 1.01 -19.31 -12.54
C TYR A 40 2.37 -19.24 -13.23
N ASP A 41 3.43 -19.72 -12.56
CA ASP A 41 4.79 -19.84 -13.11
C ASP A 41 5.44 -21.12 -12.62
N GLU A 42 5.58 -22.10 -13.51
CA GLU A 42 6.17 -23.40 -13.19
C GLU A 42 7.68 -23.31 -12.86
N SER A 43 8.37 -22.28 -13.34
CA SER A 43 9.80 -22.06 -13.05
C SER A 43 10.05 -21.65 -11.60
N ALA A 44 9.03 -21.15 -10.90
CA ALA A 44 9.05 -20.73 -9.51
C ALA A 44 7.79 -21.19 -8.75
N ALA A 45 7.36 -22.43 -8.98
CA ALA A 45 6.11 -23.01 -8.46
C ALA A 45 6.05 -23.03 -6.93
N ASP A 46 7.17 -22.96 -6.24
CA ASP A 46 7.25 -22.88 -4.78
C ASP A 46 6.72 -21.56 -4.20
N CYS A 47 6.67 -20.49 -4.99
CA CYS A 47 6.17 -19.19 -4.56
C CYS A 47 5.18 -18.55 -5.54
N CYS A 48 5.18 -18.96 -6.81
CA CYS A 48 4.35 -18.35 -7.85
C CYS A 48 2.99 -19.04 -7.96
N THR A 49 2.18 -18.90 -6.92
CA THR A 49 0.81 -19.42 -6.85
C THR A 49 -0.19 -18.33 -6.50
N TYR A 50 -1.45 -18.52 -6.86
CA TYR A 50 -2.55 -17.69 -6.36
C TYR A 50 -3.73 -18.56 -5.90
N ASP A 51 -4.54 -17.99 -5.01
CA ASP A 51 -5.87 -18.49 -4.70
C ASP A 51 -6.90 -17.63 -5.43
N ALA A 52 -7.91 -18.25 -6.00
CA ALA A 52 -9.00 -17.59 -6.70
C ALA A 52 -10.29 -17.69 -5.90
N TYR A 53 -10.99 -16.55 -5.73
CA TYR A 53 -12.23 -16.44 -4.95
C TYR A 53 -13.31 -15.79 -5.78
N HIS A 54 -14.51 -16.37 -5.84
CA HIS A 54 -15.66 -15.76 -6.50
C HIS A 54 -16.98 -16.34 -5.99
N ILE A 55 -18.08 -15.67 -6.24
CA ILE A 55 -19.44 -16.25 -6.11
C ILE A 55 -19.91 -16.55 -7.52
N PRO A 56 -20.25 -17.83 -7.84
CA PRO A 56 -20.64 -18.22 -9.19
C PRO A 56 -21.99 -17.58 -9.62
N GLY A 57 -22.25 -17.58 -10.92
CA GLY A 57 -23.53 -17.15 -11.48
C GLY A 57 -23.51 -15.81 -12.26
N LYS A 58 -22.39 -15.11 -12.32
CA LYS A 58 -22.27 -13.91 -13.19
C LYS A 58 -21.91 -14.27 -14.62
N GLU A 59 -22.41 -13.47 -15.56
CA GLU A 59 -22.06 -13.56 -16.96
C GLU A 59 -20.61 -13.06 -17.20
N LYS A 60 -20.22 -11.97 -16.51
CA LYS A 60 -18.87 -11.41 -16.50
C LYS A 60 -18.51 -10.88 -15.13
N TYR A 61 -17.26 -11.10 -14.73
CA TYR A 61 -16.73 -10.70 -13.43
C TYR A 61 -15.74 -9.54 -13.55
N PRO A 62 -15.91 -8.43 -12.80
CA PRO A 62 -14.79 -7.53 -12.55
C PRO A 62 -13.69 -8.29 -11.81
N VAL A 63 -12.42 -7.90 -12.03
CA VAL A 63 -11.26 -8.68 -11.61
C VAL A 63 -10.40 -7.88 -10.68
N LEU A 64 -10.04 -8.49 -9.54
CA LEU A 64 -9.06 -7.98 -8.61
C LEU A 64 -7.83 -8.89 -8.56
N LEU A 65 -6.65 -8.32 -8.74
CA LEU A 65 -5.40 -8.91 -8.30
C LEU A 65 -5.03 -8.30 -6.95
N TYR A 66 -5.11 -9.11 -5.87
CA TYR A 66 -4.73 -8.69 -4.53
C TYR A 66 -3.32 -9.16 -4.19
N ILE A 67 -2.46 -8.24 -3.74
CA ILE A 67 -1.04 -8.46 -3.46
C ILE A 67 -0.79 -8.22 -1.98
N HIS A 68 -0.32 -9.26 -1.27
CA HIS A 68 -0.08 -9.17 0.17
C HIS A 68 1.14 -8.32 0.52
N GLY A 69 1.13 -7.74 1.74
CA GLY A 69 2.28 -7.12 2.37
C GLY A 69 3.24 -8.13 3.00
N GLY A 70 4.13 -7.64 3.85
CA GLY A 70 5.12 -8.45 4.59
C GLY A 70 6.55 -7.96 4.42
N GLY A 71 6.76 -6.66 4.14
CA GLY A 71 8.08 -6.05 4.07
C GLY A 71 9.00 -6.65 3.01
N PHE A 72 8.46 -7.22 1.94
CA PHE A 72 9.18 -7.92 0.86
C PHE A 72 9.85 -9.24 1.27
N VAL A 73 9.95 -9.54 2.55
CA VAL A 73 10.71 -10.70 3.11
C VAL A 73 9.80 -11.77 3.71
N ALA A 74 8.55 -11.43 3.97
CA ALA A 74 7.53 -12.29 4.58
C ALA A 74 6.17 -12.07 3.91
N GLY A 75 5.13 -12.67 4.47
CA GLY A 75 3.78 -12.62 3.93
C GLY A 75 3.42 -13.88 3.15
N ASP A 76 2.12 -14.10 3.05
CA ASP A 76 1.55 -15.19 2.27
C ASP A 76 0.09 -14.86 1.96
N LYS A 77 -0.40 -15.31 0.80
CA LYS A 77 -1.80 -15.14 0.40
C LYS A 77 -2.79 -15.67 1.45
N SER A 78 -2.39 -16.66 2.24
CA SER A 78 -3.24 -17.21 3.30
C SER A 78 -3.55 -16.19 4.39
N TYR A 79 -2.69 -15.20 4.65
CA TYR A 79 -2.97 -14.12 5.59
C TYR A 79 -3.95 -13.06 5.04
N ARG A 80 -4.30 -13.14 3.76
CA ARG A 80 -5.22 -12.22 3.08
C ARG A 80 -6.50 -12.90 2.59
N ARG A 81 -6.83 -14.08 3.13
CA ARG A 81 -8.09 -14.81 2.85
C ARG A 81 -9.32 -13.97 3.18
N GLY A 82 -9.28 -13.24 4.29
CA GLY A 82 -10.39 -12.40 4.74
C GLY A 82 -10.74 -11.31 3.74
N VAL A 83 -9.75 -10.51 3.35
CA VAL A 83 -9.97 -9.42 2.38
C VAL A 83 -10.36 -9.97 1.01
N SER A 84 -9.82 -11.12 0.61
CA SER A 84 -10.20 -11.78 -0.65
C SER A 84 -11.67 -12.20 -0.64
N LYS A 85 -12.15 -12.81 0.44
CA LYS A 85 -13.57 -13.12 0.61
C LYS A 85 -14.45 -11.89 0.64
N TRP A 86 -13.97 -10.82 1.29
CA TRP A 86 -14.72 -9.57 1.40
C TRP A 86 -14.93 -8.90 0.02
N TYR A 87 -13.95 -8.94 -0.85
CA TYR A 87 -14.11 -8.49 -2.24
C TYR A 87 -14.95 -9.47 -3.07
N ALA A 88 -14.77 -10.78 -2.92
CA ALA A 88 -15.55 -11.79 -3.64
C ALA A 88 -17.04 -11.70 -3.31
N ALA A 89 -17.40 -11.40 -2.06
CA ALA A 89 -18.80 -11.17 -1.63
C ALA A 89 -19.47 -9.98 -2.35
N LYS A 90 -18.68 -9.07 -2.94
CA LYS A 90 -19.17 -7.97 -3.81
C LYS A 90 -19.32 -8.40 -5.27
N GLY A 91 -19.13 -9.68 -5.56
CA GLY A 91 -19.25 -10.24 -6.91
C GLY A 91 -18.04 -9.94 -7.81
N ILE A 92 -16.87 -9.80 -7.22
CA ILE A 92 -15.58 -9.63 -7.88
C ILE A 92 -14.88 -10.99 -7.96
N TYR A 93 -14.22 -11.29 -9.07
CA TYR A 93 -13.31 -12.43 -9.18
C TYR A 93 -11.94 -11.98 -8.63
N VAL A 94 -11.54 -12.56 -7.50
CA VAL A 94 -10.34 -12.14 -6.76
C VAL A 94 -9.24 -13.16 -6.94
N PHE A 95 -8.10 -12.73 -7.42
CA PHE A 95 -6.84 -13.48 -7.46
C PHE A 95 -5.93 -12.96 -6.35
N ASN A 96 -5.77 -13.73 -5.29
CA ASN A 96 -4.93 -13.43 -4.14
C ASN A 96 -3.59 -14.12 -4.35
N VAL A 97 -2.55 -13.34 -4.65
CA VAL A 97 -1.30 -13.84 -5.24
C VAL A 97 -0.16 -13.91 -4.23
N ASN A 98 0.58 -15.03 -4.25
CA ASN A 98 1.95 -15.12 -3.74
C ASN A 98 2.95 -14.72 -4.84
N TYR A 99 4.12 -14.32 -4.43
CA TYR A 99 5.23 -13.93 -5.30
C TYR A 99 6.56 -14.23 -4.59
N GLY A 100 7.66 -14.22 -5.31
CA GLY A 100 8.99 -14.48 -4.75
C GLY A 100 9.35 -13.48 -3.65
N LEU A 101 9.82 -13.99 -2.50
CA LEU A 101 10.20 -13.19 -1.35
C LEU A 101 11.73 -13.07 -1.23
N CYS A 102 12.18 -11.89 -0.79
CA CYS A 102 13.57 -11.64 -0.48
C CYS A 102 14.03 -12.42 0.77
N PRO A 103 15.29 -12.79 0.88
CA PRO A 103 16.38 -12.54 -0.08
C PRO A 103 16.53 -13.59 -1.19
N LYS A 104 15.66 -14.64 -1.23
CA LYS A 104 15.73 -15.70 -2.26
C LYS A 104 15.47 -15.10 -3.65
N TYR A 105 14.44 -14.29 -3.78
CA TYR A 105 14.06 -13.58 -5.00
C TYR A 105 14.23 -12.08 -4.77
N ARG A 106 15.24 -11.47 -5.38
CA ARG A 106 15.54 -10.05 -5.22
C ARG A 106 14.86 -9.19 -6.27
N TYR A 107 14.60 -7.93 -5.93
CA TYR A 107 14.05 -6.99 -6.90
C TYR A 107 14.98 -6.85 -8.13
N PRO A 108 14.47 -6.90 -9.37
CA PRO A 108 13.05 -6.76 -9.73
C PRO A 108 12.28 -8.08 -9.96
N GLU A 109 12.84 -9.24 -9.64
CA GLU A 109 12.28 -10.56 -9.95
C GLU A 109 10.85 -10.77 -9.38
N PRO A 110 10.53 -10.40 -8.13
CA PRO A 110 9.16 -10.50 -7.61
C PRO A 110 8.14 -9.69 -8.42
N LEU A 111 8.57 -8.56 -9.01
CA LEU A 111 7.70 -7.79 -9.90
C LEU A 111 7.45 -8.50 -11.23
N ALA A 112 8.45 -9.19 -11.77
CA ALA A 112 8.28 -10.03 -12.97
C ALA A 112 7.31 -11.20 -12.70
N HIS A 113 7.40 -11.85 -11.55
CA HIS A 113 6.43 -12.87 -11.12
C HIS A 113 4.99 -12.33 -11.14
N LEU A 114 4.77 -11.14 -10.60
CA LEU A 114 3.43 -10.51 -10.57
C LEU A 114 2.93 -10.14 -11.97
N VAL A 115 3.80 -9.74 -12.89
CA VAL A 115 3.42 -9.55 -14.32
C VAL A 115 3.04 -10.88 -14.95
N THR A 116 3.76 -11.96 -14.64
CA THR A 116 3.43 -13.32 -15.11
C THR A 116 2.07 -13.76 -14.57
N ALA A 117 1.77 -13.49 -13.29
CA ALA A 117 0.45 -13.75 -12.71
C ALA A 117 -0.67 -13.00 -13.45
N MET A 118 -0.48 -11.70 -13.73
CA MET A 118 -1.42 -10.91 -14.54
C MET A 118 -1.64 -11.53 -15.94
N ASN A 119 -0.59 -12.00 -16.58
CA ASN A 119 -0.66 -12.62 -17.89
C ASN A 119 -1.42 -13.96 -17.86
N LYS A 120 -1.18 -14.78 -16.84
CA LYS A 120 -1.93 -16.04 -16.64
C LYS A 120 -3.43 -15.78 -16.43
N ILE A 121 -3.78 -14.76 -15.65
CA ILE A 121 -5.17 -14.32 -15.45
C ILE A 121 -5.78 -13.86 -16.78
N ALA A 122 -5.04 -13.11 -17.58
CA ALA A 122 -5.52 -12.64 -18.89
C ALA A 122 -5.77 -13.82 -19.84
N ASP A 123 -4.90 -14.82 -19.85
CA ASP A 123 -5.04 -16.02 -20.69
C ASP A 123 -6.27 -16.86 -20.30
N SER A 124 -6.66 -16.84 -19.02
CA SER A 124 -7.83 -17.55 -18.50
C SER A 124 -9.13 -16.76 -18.61
N ALA A 125 -9.10 -15.53 -19.17
CA ALA A 125 -10.23 -14.60 -19.09
C ALA A 125 -11.51 -15.12 -19.77
N GLY A 126 -11.41 -15.82 -20.89
CA GLY A 126 -12.56 -16.39 -21.59
C GLY A 126 -13.23 -17.51 -20.78
N GLU A 127 -12.44 -18.46 -20.27
CA GLU A 127 -12.89 -19.60 -19.48
C GLU A 127 -13.55 -19.15 -18.18
N LEU A 128 -12.92 -18.23 -17.46
CA LEU A 128 -13.37 -17.72 -16.17
C LEU A 128 -14.37 -16.55 -16.28
N ARG A 129 -14.77 -16.16 -17.49
CA ARG A 129 -15.69 -15.05 -17.74
C ARG A 129 -15.24 -13.73 -17.11
N LEU A 130 -13.95 -13.39 -17.22
CA LEU A 130 -13.37 -12.20 -16.62
C LEU A 130 -13.62 -10.96 -17.51
N ASP A 131 -13.98 -9.84 -16.89
CA ASP A 131 -14.07 -8.53 -17.53
C ASP A 131 -12.75 -7.78 -17.36
N LEU A 132 -11.83 -7.94 -18.31
CA LEU A 132 -10.51 -7.31 -18.26
C LEU A 132 -10.56 -5.78 -18.40
N ASP A 133 -11.66 -5.21 -18.86
CA ASP A 133 -11.89 -3.76 -18.84
C ASP A 133 -12.21 -3.25 -17.41
N LYS A 134 -12.52 -4.16 -16.51
CA LYS A 134 -12.72 -3.92 -15.08
C LYS A 134 -11.66 -4.62 -14.22
N PHE A 135 -10.42 -4.66 -14.72
CA PHE A 135 -9.27 -5.20 -14.00
C PHE A 135 -8.66 -4.11 -13.11
N PHE A 136 -8.61 -4.36 -11.80
CA PHE A 136 -7.96 -3.47 -10.83
C PHE A 136 -7.02 -4.23 -9.91
N VAL A 137 -6.14 -3.49 -9.25
CA VAL A 137 -5.19 -4.04 -8.28
C VAL A 137 -5.44 -3.47 -6.89
N SER A 138 -5.18 -4.27 -5.89
CA SER A 138 -5.13 -3.81 -4.50
C SER A 138 -3.98 -4.50 -3.79
N GLY A 139 -3.48 -3.85 -2.75
CA GLY A 139 -2.46 -4.44 -1.89
C GLY A 139 -2.23 -3.59 -0.66
N ASP A 140 -1.64 -4.23 0.34
CA ASP A 140 -1.27 -3.61 1.60
C ASP A 140 0.26 -3.54 1.75
N SER A 141 0.81 -2.46 2.31
CA SER A 141 2.24 -2.30 2.60
C SER A 141 3.13 -2.57 1.37
N ALA A 142 4.02 -3.56 1.43
CA ALA A 142 4.83 -4.02 0.29
C ALA A 142 3.96 -4.44 -0.91
N GLY A 143 2.75 -4.94 -0.69
CA GLY A 143 1.80 -5.26 -1.76
C GLY A 143 1.29 -4.02 -2.48
N ALA A 144 1.03 -2.93 -1.77
CA ALA A 144 0.68 -1.64 -2.38
C ALA A 144 1.84 -1.04 -3.20
N TYR A 145 3.08 -1.23 -2.74
CA TYR A 145 4.27 -0.92 -3.54
C TYR A 145 4.25 -1.68 -4.85
N TYR A 146 4.10 -3.01 -4.81
CA TYR A 146 4.08 -3.83 -6.02
C TYR A 146 2.89 -3.51 -6.93
N ALA A 147 1.71 -3.22 -6.38
CA ALA A 147 0.56 -2.75 -7.15
C ALA A 147 0.90 -1.47 -7.94
N SER A 148 1.59 -0.51 -7.31
CA SER A 148 2.06 0.71 -7.99
C SER A 148 3.10 0.42 -9.06
N MET A 149 4.01 -0.53 -8.83
CA MET A 149 5.01 -0.93 -9.82
C MET A 149 4.41 -1.75 -10.98
N LEU A 150 3.34 -2.51 -10.77
CA LEU A 150 2.58 -3.15 -11.85
C LEU A 150 1.94 -2.11 -12.77
N ILE A 151 1.40 -1.01 -12.21
CA ILE A 151 0.91 0.12 -13.01
C ILE A 151 2.05 0.71 -13.84
N ALA A 152 3.24 0.86 -13.27
CA ALA A 152 4.42 1.31 -14.01
C ALA A 152 4.80 0.32 -15.13
N ALA A 153 4.75 -1.00 -14.87
CA ALA A 153 4.99 -2.02 -15.89
C ALA A 153 3.96 -1.97 -17.03
N CYS A 154 2.70 -1.65 -16.74
CA CYS A 154 1.66 -1.47 -17.77
C CYS A 154 1.89 -0.25 -18.66
N ASN A 155 2.50 0.81 -18.13
CA ASN A 155 2.58 2.11 -18.81
C ASN A 155 3.95 2.42 -19.41
N TYR A 156 5.02 1.74 -18.99
CA TYR A 156 6.38 2.10 -19.40
C TYR A 156 7.17 0.93 -20.00
N LYS A 157 7.47 1.04 -21.29
CA LYS A 157 8.27 0.03 -22.02
C LYS A 157 9.64 -0.22 -21.38
N ARG A 158 10.27 0.81 -20.81
CA ARG A 158 11.56 0.67 -20.10
C ARG A 158 11.47 -0.26 -18.89
N VAL A 159 10.32 -0.27 -18.19
CA VAL A 159 10.09 -1.18 -17.06
C VAL A 159 9.94 -2.60 -17.59
N GLN A 160 9.12 -2.82 -18.62
CA GLN A 160 8.94 -4.13 -19.26
C GLN A 160 10.27 -4.73 -19.74
N ASN A 161 11.10 -3.91 -20.38
CA ASN A 161 12.41 -4.35 -20.87
C ASN A 161 13.34 -4.81 -19.73
N LYS A 162 13.30 -4.14 -18.58
CA LYS A 162 14.10 -4.54 -17.39
C LYS A 162 13.54 -5.80 -16.72
N LEU A 163 12.25 -6.04 -16.81
CA LEU A 163 11.60 -7.25 -16.27
C LEU A 163 11.73 -8.46 -17.19
N GLY A 164 12.05 -8.27 -18.47
CA GLY A 164 12.02 -9.35 -19.47
C GLY A 164 10.61 -9.85 -19.81
N VAL A 165 9.57 -9.25 -19.23
CA VAL A 165 8.17 -9.62 -19.42
C VAL A 165 7.29 -8.37 -19.51
N ALA A 166 6.26 -8.42 -20.38
CA ALA A 166 5.31 -7.32 -20.56
C ALA A 166 3.90 -7.75 -20.15
N PRO A 167 3.12 -6.88 -19.47
CA PRO A 167 1.73 -7.15 -19.18
C PRO A 167 0.88 -7.23 -20.46
N LYS A 168 0.02 -8.25 -20.54
CA LYS A 168 -0.99 -8.41 -21.61
C LYS A 168 -2.22 -7.53 -21.41
N ILE A 169 -2.45 -7.07 -20.19
CA ILE A 169 -3.62 -6.27 -19.80
C ILE A 169 -3.19 -4.98 -19.10
N LYS A 170 -4.11 -4.02 -19.04
CA LYS A 170 -3.90 -2.76 -18.33
C LYS A 170 -4.70 -2.72 -17.04
N ILE A 171 -4.09 -2.17 -16.00
CA ILE A 171 -4.74 -1.87 -14.74
C ILE A 171 -5.62 -0.63 -14.94
N LYS A 172 -6.89 -0.71 -14.54
CA LYS A 172 -7.90 0.34 -14.75
C LYS A 172 -8.24 1.13 -13.48
N ALA A 173 -7.93 0.59 -12.30
CA ALA A 173 -8.04 1.26 -11.01
C ALA A 173 -7.08 0.63 -10.00
N ALA A 174 -6.83 1.32 -8.88
CA ALA A 174 -6.03 0.77 -7.79
C ALA A 174 -6.60 1.14 -6.42
N VAL A 175 -6.41 0.25 -5.43
CA VAL A 175 -6.63 0.52 -4.00
C VAL A 175 -5.32 0.22 -3.28
N LEU A 176 -4.70 1.24 -2.72
CA LEU A 176 -3.36 1.18 -2.15
C LEU A 176 -3.43 1.44 -0.64
N ASP A 177 -3.17 0.41 0.17
CA ASP A 177 -3.25 0.49 1.63
C ASP A 177 -1.87 0.56 2.26
N CYS A 178 -1.55 1.68 2.93
CA CYS A 178 -0.33 1.90 3.71
C CYS A 178 0.98 1.55 2.96
N GLY A 179 1.06 1.88 1.67
CA GLY A 179 2.18 1.48 0.81
C GLY A 179 3.42 2.36 0.91
N LEU A 180 4.50 1.85 0.31
CA LEU A 180 5.74 2.58 0.09
C LEU A 180 5.78 3.07 -1.37
N TYR A 181 6.21 4.31 -1.60
CA TYR A 181 6.22 4.88 -2.95
C TYR A 181 7.53 5.61 -3.27
N ASP A 182 8.35 5.87 -2.25
CA ASP A 182 9.69 6.46 -2.37
C ASP A 182 10.69 5.68 -1.49
N ILE A 183 11.27 4.63 -2.04
CA ILE A 183 12.23 3.76 -1.31
C ILE A 183 13.46 4.54 -0.85
N ALA A 184 13.94 5.50 -1.63
CA ALA A 184 15.11 6.30 -1.25
C ALA A 184 14.88 7.05 0.08
N LYS A 185 13.66 7.57 0.28
CA LYS A 185 13.26 8.17 1.56
C LYS A 185 13.23 7.15 2.69
N THR A 186 12.66 5.98 2.45
CA THR A 186 12.58 4.92 3.46
C THR A 186 13.97 4.50 3.95
N VAL A 187 14.94 4.39 3.04
CA VAL A 187 16.34 4.05 3.37
C VAL A 187 16.99 5.11 4.25
N SER A 188 16.66 6.41 4.06
CA SER A 188 17.23 7.51 4.84
C SER A 188 16.60 7.69 6.23
N ASP A 189 15.41 7.15 6.46
CA ASP A 189 14.69 7.33 7.70
C ASP A 189 15.23 6.38 8.79
N LYS A 190 15.37 6.89 10.02
CA LYS A 190 15.74 6.05 11.18
C LYS A 190 14.50 5.35 11.71
N MET A 191 14.48 4.03 11.62
CA MET A 191 13.42 3.18 12.17
C MET A 191 13.95 2.33 13.32
N MET A 192 13.01 1.86 14.14
CA MET A 192 13.36 0.97 15.24
C MET A 192 14.05 -0.31 14.72
N LEU A 193 15.15 -0.71 15.34
CA LEU A 193 15.99 -1.86 14.97
C LEU A 193 16.57 -1.79 13.55
N ASP A 194 16.64 -0.60 12.94
CA ASP A 194 17.07 -0.42 11.54
C ASP A 194 16.35 -1.36 10.57
N ILE A 195 15.06 -1.62 10.83
CA ILE A 195 14.28 -2.59 10.08
C ILE A 195 14.21 -2.26 8.58
N ASN A 196 14.10 -0.97 8.25
CA ASN A 196 14.12 -0.48 6.87
C ASN A 196 15.45 -0.79 6.16
N CYS A 197 16.58 -0.62 6.86
CA CYS A 197 17.91 -0.92 6.34
C CYS A 197 18.08 -2.42 6.05
N ARG A 198 17.62 -3.26 6.98
CA ARG A 198 17.67 -4.72 6.84
C ARG A 198 16.78 -5.22 5.70
N VAL A 199 15.55 -4.72 5.63
CA VAL A 199 14.63 -5.01 4.53
C VAL A 199 15.21 -4.57 3.19
N PHE A 200 15.80 -3.39 3.13
CA PHE A 200 16.42 -2.89 1.92
C PHE A 200 17.60 -3.77 1.46
N ARG A 201 18.45 -4.21 2.40
CA ARG A 201 19.54 -5.15 2.10
C ARG A 201 18.98 -6.46 1.53
N SER A 202 17.93 -6.99 2.12
CA SER A 202 17.27 -8.21 1.62
C SER A 202 16.67 -8.00 0.23
N PHE A 203 16.06 -6.82 -0.01
CA PHE A 203 15.41 -6.45 -1.26
C PHE A 203 16.38 -6.25 -2.41
N THR A 204 17.53 -5.59 -2.17
CA THR A 204 18.52 -5.24 -3.21
C THR A 204 19.72 -6.18 -3.26
N GLY A 205 20.08 -6.79 -2.12
CA GLY A 205 21.36 -7.48 -1.92
C GLY A 205 22.52 -6.55 -1.64
N MET A 206 22.30 -5.27 -1.36
CA MET A 206 23.31 -4.24 -1.16
C MET A 206 23.14 -3.54 0.20
N GLU A 207 24.21 -2.94 0.71
CA GLU A 207 24.12 -2.07 1.87
C GLU A 207 23.42 -0.74 1.54
N ASN A 208 22.83 -0.09 2.52
CA ASN A 208 22.10 1.16 2.32
C ASN A 208 22.98 2.30 1.80
N SER A 209 24.26 2.34 2.24
CA SER A 209 25.25 3.29 1.77
C SER A 209 25.45 3.24 0.24
N ASP A 210 25.18 2.08 -0.35
CA ASP A 210 25.47 1.80 -1.75
C ASP A 210 24.25 1.98 -2.66
N PHE A 211 23.14 2.52 -2.11
CA PHE A 211 21.91 2.70 -2.88
C PHE A 211 22.09 3.48 -4.18
N GLU A 212 22.98 4.48 -4.18
CA GLU A 212 23.26 5.26 -5.40
C GLU A 212 23.93 4.42 -6.49
N ALA A 213 24.66 3.36 -6.13
CA ALA A 213 25.24 2.40 -7.05
C ALA A 213 24.28 1.26 -7.45
N TYR A 214 23.10 1.16 -6.84
CA TYR A 214 22.16 0.09 -7.14
C TYR A 214 21.63 0.18 -8.57
N GLU A 215 21.84 -0.87 -9.35
CA GLU A 215 21.46 -0.92 -10.78
C GLU A 215 19.98 -0.56 -11.02
N HIS A 216 19.10 -1.00 -10.11
CA HIS A 216 17.66 -0.81 -10.24
C HIS A 216 17.12 0.36 -9.41
N LYS A 217 17.97 1.29 -8.93
CA LYS A 217 17.55 2.41 -8.06
C LYS A 217 16.46 3.29 -8.66
N GLU A 218 16.44 3.44 -9.97
CA GLU A 218 15.40 4.20 -10.66
C GLU A 218 14.16 3.37 -10.93
N LEU A 219 14.33 2.05 -11.11
CA LEU A 219 13.24 1.14 -11.33
C LEU A 219 12.39 0.95 -10.06
N CYS A 220 12.99 0.98 -8.89
CA CYS A 220 12.30 0.68 -7.63
C CYS A 220 11.58 1.87 -6.96
N LYS A 221 11.34 2.98 -7.69
CA LYS A 221 10.68 4.20 -7.17
C LYS A 221 9.31 4.41 -7.81
N PRO A 222 8.20 3.85 -7.28
CA PRO A 222 6.86 3.98 -7.86
C PRO A 222 6.46 5.41 -8.19
N ILE A 223 6.78 6.35 -7.33
CA ILE A 223 6.44 7.78 -7.51
C ILE A 223 6.98 8.38 -8.82
N LYS A 224 8.10 7.87 -9.35
CA LYS A 224 8.68 8.32 -10.63
C LYS A 224 7.90 7.91 -11.87
N TYR A 225 6.96 6.99 -11.71
CA TYR A 225 6.12 6.47 -12.78
C TYR A 225 4.69 7.05 -12.74
N VAL A 226 4.44 7.99 -11.84
CA VAL A 226 3.19 8.74 -11.84
C VAL A 226 3.19 9.68 -13.03
N ASN A 227 2.14 9.58 -13.85
CA ASN A 227 1.87 10.48 -14.96
C ASN A 227 0.35 10.60 -15.16
N ARG A 228 -0.08 11.36 -16.15
CA ARG A 228 -1.50 11.59 -16.42
C ARG A 228 -2.28 10.32 -16.77
N ASP A 229 -1.61 9.28 -17.24
CA ASP A 229 -2.23 7.99 -17.61
C ASP A 229 -2.31 7.01 -16.43
N TYR A 230 -1.92 7.44 -15.23
CA TYR A 230 -2.06 6.64 -14.03
C TYR A 230 -3.55 6.40 -13.75
N PRO A 231 -3.97 5.16 -13.42
CA PRO A 231 -5.39 4.86 -13.24
C PRO A 231 -5.97 5.57 -12.01
N PRO A 232 -7.29 5.77 -11.96
CA PRO A 232 -7.99 6.20 -10.74
C PRO A 232 -7.56 5.38 -9.54
N THR A 233 -7.19 6.04 -8.45
CA THR A 233 -6.57 5.37 -7.30
C THR A 233 -7.18 5.83 -5.99
N LEU A 234 -7.53 4.86 -5.13
CA LEU A 234 -7.83 5.11 -3.72
C LEU A 234 -6.57 4.85 -2.89
N VAL A 235 -6.14 5.83 -2.11
CA VAL A 235 -4.98 5.75 -1.21
C VAL A 235 -5.47 5.77 0.24
N ILE A 236 -5.21 4.70 0.97
CA ILE A 236 -5.54 4.59 2.40
C ILE A 236 -4.24 4.58 3.20
N TYR A 237 -4.17 5.40 4.24
CA TYR A 237 -2.96 5.50 5.05
C TYR A 237 -3.22 6.03 6.44
N SER A 238 -2.25 5.88 7.33
CA SER A 238 -2.26 6.49 8.65
C SER A 238 -1.18 7.57 8.75
N LYS A 239 -1.52 8.74 9.26
CA LYS A 239 -0.52 9.78 9.58
C LYS A 239 0.41 9.38 10.74
N LYS A 240 0.06 8.30 11.45
CA LYS A 240 0.83 7.73 12.56
C LYS A 240 1.47 6.40 12.19
N ASP A 241 1.52 6.07 10.89
CA ASP A 241 2.13 4.85 10.40
C ASP A 241 3.61 4.77 10.78
N VAL A 242 3.96 3.74 11.56
CA VAL A 242 5.33 3.56 12.07
C VAL A 242 6.27 2.93 11.03
N LEU A 243 5.73 2.36 9.95
CA LEU A 243 6.51 1.70 8.89
C LEU A 243 6.56 2.51 7.60
N CYS A 244 5.46 3.16 7.22
CA CYS A 244 5.31 3.83 5.93
C CYS A 244 4.89 5.32 6.05
N GLY A 245 5.17 5.96 7.19
CA GLY A 245 4.81 7.36 7.41
C GLY A 245 5.35 8.32 6.34
N GLY A 246 4.51 9.24 5.86
CA GLY A 246 4.87 10.25 4.85
C GLY A 246 4.93 9.74 3.40
N GLN A 247 4.76 8.43 3.16
CA GLN A 247 4.86 7.85 1.83
C GLN A 247 3.61 8.16 0.98
N ALA A 248 2.43 8.04 1.56
CA ALA A 248 1.17 8.29 0.87
C ALA A 248 1.01 9.76 0.48
N GLU A 249 1.39 10.68 1.36
CA GLU A 249 1.33 12.12 1.11
C GLU A 249 2.18 12.51 -0.12
N ARG A 250 3.37 11.92 -0.26
CA ARG A 250 4.24 12.13 -1.44
C ARG A 250 3.60 11.62 -2.73
N LEU A 251 2.96 10.44 -2.68
CA LEU A 251 2.23 9.89 -3.83
C LEU A 251 1.06 10.81 -4.21
N ILE A 252 0.30 11.31 -3.23
CA ILE A 252 -0.81 12.22 -3.42
C ILE A 252 -0.33 13.55 -4.04
N GLU A 253 0.81 14.08 -3.62
CA GLU A 253 1.40 15.27 -4.24
C GLU A 253 1.76 15.02 -5.72
N ALA A 254 2.31 13.86 -6.04
CA ALA A 254 2.55 13.48 -7.43
C ALA A 254 1.24 13.37 -8.21
N PHE A 255 0.20 12.75 -7.66
CA PHE A 255 -1.12 12.68 -8.30
C PHE A 255 -1.69 14.06 -8.61
N LYS A 256 -1.63 15.00 -7.65
CA LYS A 256 -2.04 16.40 -7.85
C LYS A 256 -1.25 17.05 -8.99
N SER A 257 0.07 16.86 -9.01
CA SER A 257 0.96 17.47 -10.00
C SER A 257 0.67 17.01 -11.44
N TYR A 258 0.26 15.75 -11.59
CA TYR A 258 -0.04 15.16 -12.92
C TYR A 258 -1.54 15.12 -13.26
N GLY A 259 -2.42 15.62 -12.37
CA GLY A 259 -3.87 15.61 -12.61
C GLY A 259 -4.47 14.20 -12.63
N VAL A 260 -3.91 13.27 -11.85
CA VAL A 260 -4.45 11.92 -11.66
C VAL A 260 -5.69 12.01 -10.78
N TYR A 261 -6.76 11.28 -11.14
CA TYR A 261 -7.90 11.13 -10.24
C TYR A 261 -7.53 10.21 -9.08
N TYR A 262 -7.68 10.72 -7.87
CA TYR A 262 -7.50 9.93 -6.66
C TYR A 262 -8.53 10.31 -5.59
N GLU A 263 -8.76 9.37 -4.69
CA GLU A 263 -9.43 9.56 -3.41
C GLU A 263 -8.51 9.10 -2.30
N SER A 264 -8.69 9.59 -1.10
CA SER A 264 -7.83 9.17 0.01
C SER A 264 -8.58 9.13 1.33
N TYR A 265 -8.16 8.22 2.21
CA TYR A 265 -8.51 8.18 3.61
C TYR A 265 -7.24 8.24 4.46
N ALA A 266 -7.16 9.22 5.35
CA ALA A 266 -6.05 9.38 6.28
C ALA A 266 -6.53 9.18 7.72
N SER A 267 -6.08 8.13 8.41
CA SER A 267 -6.26 8.06 9.85
C SER A 267 -5.30 8.98 10.58
N GLU A 268 -5.77 9.64 11.63
CA GLU A 268 -4.97 10.51 12.51
C GLU A 268 -4.68 9.88 13.87
N THR A 269 -5.21 8.68 14.14
CA THR A 269 -5.14 8.02 15.44
C THR A 269 -4.02 6.97 15.48
N PHE A 270 -3.42 6.78 16.66
CA PHE A 270 -2.46 5.68 16.87
C PHE A 270 -3.13 4.30 16.82
N ALA A 271 -4.42 4.21 17.14
CA ALA A 271 -5.17 2.96 17.10
C ALA A 271 -5.34 2.42 15.68
N ALA A 272 -5.40 3.31 14.69
CA ALA A 272 -5.45 2.98 13.29
C ALA A 272 -4.07 3.23 12.65
N ASN A 273 -3.13 2.32 12.91
CA ASN A 273 -1.76 2.38 12.43
C ASN A 273 -1.60 1.62 11.09
N HIS A 274 -0.46 1.04 10.83
CA HIS A 274 -0.13 0.35 9.58
C HIS A 274 -1.17 -0.72 9.21
N CYS A 275 -1.67 -0.69 7.98
CA CYS A 275 -2.67 -1.62 7.41
C CYS A 275 -3.95 -1.78 8.26
N PHE A 276 -4.39 -0.71 8.93
CA PHE A 276 -5.55 -0.71 9.81
C PHE A 276 -6.88 -1.13 9.15
N PRO A 277 -7.14 -0.94 7.85
CA PRO A 277 -8.38 -1.43 7.22
C PRO A 277 -8.59 -2.93 7.37
N LEU A 278 -7.50 -3.71 7.39
CA LEU A 278 -7.53 -5.17 7.54
C LEU A 278 -7.95 -5.63 8.95
N MET A 279 -8.00 -4.71 9.91
CA MET A 279 -8.49 -5.01 11.27
C MET A 279 -10.03 -5.04 11.34
N TRP A 280 -10.72 -4.56 10.33
CA TRP A 280 -12.18 -4.57 10.12
C TRP A 280 -13.00 -3.75 11.11
N LYS A 281 -12.54 -3.58 12.33
CA LYS A 281 -13.25 -2.94 13.44
C LYS A 281 -12.59 -1.63 13.83
N GLY A 282 -13.41 -0.73 14.33
CA GLY A 282 -13.01 0.60 14.76
C GLY A 282 -13.33 1.65 13.69
N LYS A 283 -13.57 2.87 14.16
CA LYS A 283 -14.07 3.99 13.35
C LYS A 283 -13.28 4.20 12.05
N ASP A 284 -11.95 4.21 12.13
CA ASP A 284 -11.09 4.46 10.96
C ASP A 284 -11.13 3.28 9.97
N ALA A 285 -11.06 2.03 10.47
CA ALA A 285 -11.10 0.84 9.62
C ALA A 285 -12.46 0.71 8.91
N GLU A 286 -13.55 0.95 9.62
CA GLU A 286 -14.91 0.91 9.06
C GLU A 286 -15.11 2.00 8.02
N ALA A 287 -14.65 3.23 8.28
CA ALA A 287 -14.73 4.35 7.34
C ALA A 287 -13.89 4.10 6.09
N ALA A 288 -12.66 3.62 6.24
CA ALA A 288 -11.78 3.27 5.13
C ALA A 288 -12.37 2.13 4.27
N ASN A 289 -12.90 1.09 4.90
CA ASN A 289 -13.55 -0.03 4.20
C ASN A 289 -14.84 0.37 3.49
N LYS A 290 -15.60 1.32 4.08
CA LYS A 290 -16.76 1.91 3.42
C LYS A 290 -16.34 2.70 2.18
N LEU A 291 -15.34 3.57 2.29
CA LEU A 291 -14.81 4.33 1.15
C LEU A 291 -14.27 3.39 0.06
N THR A 292 -13.59 2.30 0.44
CA THR A 292 -13.13 1.27 -0.50
C THR A 292 -14.31 0.65 -1.25
N THR A 293 -15.38 0.30 -0.55
CA THR A 293 -16.60 -0.21 -1.18
C THR A 293 -17.18 0.79 -2.17
N ASP A 294 -17.39 2.03 -1.74
CA ASP A 294 -17.97 3.09 -2.57
C ASP A 294 -17.10 3.40 -3.81
N PHE A 295 -15.77 3.37 -3.69
CA PHE A 295 -14.83 3.56 -4.79
C PHE A 295 -14.91 2.41 -5.80
N VAL A 296 -14.86 1.16 -5.32
CA VAL A 296 -14.88 -0.04 -6.16
C VAL A 296 -16.23 -0.20 -6.87
N ASP A 297 -17.34 0.07 -6.20
CA ASP A 297 -18.68 0.03 -6.81
C ASP A 297 -18.81 1.05 -7.93
N ARG A 298 -18.29 2.27 -7.76
CA ARG A 298 -18.25 3.29 -8.84
C ARG A 298 -17.31 2.90 -9.95
N PHE A 299 -16.18 2.26 -9.65
CA PHE A 299 -15.29 1.72 -10.67
C PHE A 299 -16.00 0.65 -11.53
N ILE A 300 -16.61 -0.34 -10.89
CA ILE A 300 -17.35 -1.42 -11.56
C ILE A 300 -18.50 -0.86 -12.43
N ALA A 301 -19.16 0.19 -11.93
CA ALA A 301 -20.25 0.88 -12.67
C ALA A 301 -19.73 1.82 -13.78
N GLY A 302 -18.41 1.95 -13.99
CA GLY A 302 -17.83 2.86 -14.98
C GLY A 302 -18.02 4.35 -14.65
N LYS A 303 -18.19 4.69 -13.37
CA LYS A 303 -18.50 6.04 -12.88
C LYS A 303 -17.29 6.79 -12.31
N LEU A 304 -16.11 6.18 -12.28
CA LEU A 304 -14.90 6.88 -11.84
C LEU A 304 -14.39 7.79 -12.98
N PRO A 305 -14.02 9.05 -12.69
CA PRO A 305 -13.34 9.91 -13.65
C PRO A 305 -11.96 9.33 -14.02
N ARG A 306 -11.54 9.50 -15.26
CA ARG A 306 -10.19 9.12 -15.70
C ARG A 306 -9.11 10.08 -15.19
N HIS A 307 -9.48 11.35 -15.04
CA HIS A 307 -8.59 12.43 -14.61
C HIS A 307 -9.29 13.29 -13.56
N ALA A 308 -8.52 13.90 -12.68
CA ALA A 308 -9.05 14.95 -11.84
C ALA A 308 -9.66 16.04 -12.75
N SER A 309 -10.93 16.35 -12.56
CA SER A 309 -11.49 17.56 -13.15
C SER A 309 -10.61 18.71 -12.67
N ARG A 310 -10.27 19.68 -13.58
CA ARG A 310 -9.67 20.93 -13.13
C ARG A 310 -10.66 21.58 -12.18
N ILE A 311 -10.50 21.33 -10.88
CA ILE A 311 -11.24 22.06 -9.86
C ILE A 311 -10.77 23.50 -10.03
N LYS A 312 -11.65 24.38 -10.56
CA LYS A 312 -11.47 25.82 -10.34
C LYS A 312 -11.34 25.95 -8.82
N PRO A 313 -10.29 26.61 -8.28
CA PRO A 313 -10.22 26.81 -6.85
C PRO A 313 -11.55 27.45 -6.44
N CYS A 314 -12.26 26.80 -5.53
CA CYS A 314 -13.43 27.39 -4.93
C CYS A 314 -12.94 28.67 -4.24
N ALA A 315 -13.54 29.81 -4.53
CA ALA A 315 -13.11 31.11 -3.99
C ALA A 315 -13.14 31.15 -2.46
N ASP A 316 -13.76 30.15 -1.83
CA ASP A 316 -13.93 30.07 -0.37
C ASP A 316 -12.81 29.35 0.38
N ALA A 317 -11.91 28.64 -0.32
CA ALA A 317 -10.75 27.99 0.32
C ALA A 317 -9.69 28.99 0.83
N GLY A 318 -9.77 30.26 0.39
CA GLY A 318 -8.89 31.33 0.85
C GLY A 318 -9.21 31.83 2.28
N ALA A 319 -10.45 31.67 2.74
CA ALA A 319 -10.88 32.16 4.05
C ALA A 319 -10.46 31.17 5.18
N GLU A 320 -10.53 29.87 4.95
CA GLU A 320 -10.09 28.86 5.95
C GLU A 320 -8.56 28.85 6.12
N LEU A 321 -7.79 28.97 5.02
CA LEU A 321 -6.33 29.05 5.09
C LEU A 321 -5.84 30.35 5.76
N SER A 322 -6.61 31.46 5.70
CA SER A 322 -6.25 32.68 6.40
C SER A 322 -6.56 32.61 7.90
N MET A 323 -7.61 31.88 8.30
CA MET A 323 -7.92 31.65 9.72
C MET A 323 -6.91 30.72 10.39
N GLU A 324 -6.48 29.62 9.71
CA GLU A 324 -5.44 28.73 10.25
C GLU A 324 -4.07 29.42 10.38
N LYS A 325 -3.67 30.28 9.43
CA LYS A 325 -2.45 31.08 9.55
C LYS A 325 -2.51 32.04 10.72
N THR A 326 -3.64 32.67 10.95
CA THR A 326 -3.82 33.62 12.06
C THR A 326 -3.82 32.92 13.42
N GLU A 327 -4.40 31.72 13.52
CA GLU A 327 -4.34 30.91 14.75
C GLU A 327 -2.92 30.34 15.00
N LEU A 328 -2.19 29.94 13.96
CA LEU A 328 -0.82 29.46 14.06
C LEU A 328 0.15 30.57 14.51
N GLU A 329 -0.04 31.80 14.03
CA GLU A 329 0.72 32.97 14.47
C GLU A 329 0.38 33.38 15.92
N LYS A 330 -0.88 33.31 16.32
CA LYS A 330 -1.29 33.50 17.72
C LYS A 330 -0.70 32.46 18.65
N LYS A 331 -0.65 31.16 18.26
CA LYS A 331 0.02 30.10 19.03
C LYS A 331 1.53 30.33 19.12
N LYS A 332 2.18 30.81 18.05
CA LYS A 332 3.62 31.14 18.08
C LYS A 332 3.95 32.36 18.94
N SER A 333 3.07 33.32 19.07
CA SER A 333 3.26 34.51 19.94
C SER A 333 3.07 34.15 21.42
N LEU A 334 2.17 33.23 21.73
CA LEU A 334 1.97 32.71 23.10
C LEU A 334 3.12 31.80 23.58
N ALA A 335 3.82 31.11 22.66
CA ALA A 335 4.96 30.27 22.99
C ALA A 335 6.25 31.07 23.27
N LYS A 336 6.28 32.40 23.04
CA LYS A 336 7.46 33.26 23.28
C LYS A 336 7.51 33.90 24.67
N LYS A 337 6.58 33.62 25.58
CA LYS A 337 6.69 34.07 26.97
C LYS A 337 7.44 33.03 27.79
N PRO A 338 8.59 33.37 28.42
CA PRO A 338 9.36 32.41 29.22
C PRO A 338 8.58 32.09 30.49
N VAL A 339 8.08 30.90 30.59
CA VAL A 339 7.53 30.34 31.83
C VAL A 339 8.71 29.74 32.60
N PHE A 340 8.99 30.36 33.77
CA PHE A 340 10.01 29.98 34.79
C PHE A 340 11.42 30.58 34.73
N PRO A 341 11.61 31.78 35.32
CA PRO A 341 12.93 32.25 35.76
C PRO A 341 13.44 31.58 37.05
N LYS A 342 12.60 30.90 37.83
CA LYS A 342 12.96 30.46 39.21
C LYS A 342 13.58 29.07 39.36
N LEU A 343 13.75 28.31 38.28
CA LEU A 343 14.31 26.96 38.37
C LEU A 343 15.85 26.94 38.21
N ARG A 344 16.43 27.94 37.54
CA ARG A 344 17.89 28.05 37.39
C ARG A 344 18.61 28.48 38.68
N GLU A 345 18.01 29.32 39.51
CA GLU A 345 18.58 29.75 40.77
C GLU A 345 18.58 28.66 41.87
N ARG A 346 17.60 27.74 41.83
CA ARG A 346 17.55 26.62 42.81
C ARG A 346 18.53 25.50 42.51
N LEU A 347 19.02 25.35 41.30
CA LEU A 347 20.03 24.35 40.96
C LEU A 347 21.46 24.85 41.20
N ALA A 348 21.73 26.15 41.14
CA ALA A 348 23.03 26.75 41.41
C ALA A 348 23.37 26.79 42.91
N ALA A 349 22.37 26.74 43.80
CA ALA A 349 22.58 26.79 45.27
C ALA A 349 22.93 25.43 45.91
N LYS A 350 22.85 24.33 45.18
CA LYS A 350 23.11 22.96 45.69
C LYS A 350 24.51 22.42 45.38
N THR A 351 25.39 23.17 44.72
CA THR A 351 26.71 22.70 44.31
C THR A 351 27.87 23.34 45.11
N ARG A 352 27.61 24.04 46.23
CA ARG A 352 28.69 24.46 47.15
C ARG A 352 28.68 23.56 48.39
N ARG A 353 29.46 22.50 48.39
CA ARG A 353 29.94 21.83 49.62
C ARG A 353 31.25 22.47 50.03
N PRO A 354 31.47 22.82 51.32
CA PRO A 354 32.77 23.25 51.80
C PRO A 354 33.70 22.05 51.98
N GLN A 355 34.92 22.25 51.56
CA GLN A 355 36.06 21.37 51.95
C GLN A 355 36.33 21.55 53.42
N ARG A 356 36.36 20.48 54.16
CA ARG A 356 37.24 20.15 55.31
C ARG A 356 37.44 18.65 55.32
#